data_56490c07e53bf086651b9767f6d22bac
#
_entry.id   56490c07e53bf086651b9767f6d22bac
#
_cell.length_a   1.000
_cell.length_b   1.000
_cell.length_c   1.000
_cell.angle_alpha   90.00
_cell.angle_beta   90.00
_cell.angle_gamma   90.00
#
_symmetry.space_group_name_H-M   'P 1'
#
loop_
_entity.id
_entity.type
_entity.pdbx_description
1 polymer ?
#
loop_
_entity_poly.entity_id
_entity_poly.type
_entity_poly.pdbx_seq_one_letter_code
_entity_poly.pdbx_strand_id
1 'polypeptide(L)'
;MKLFMNKNEKYEEPEVHMFFHKQTKEVEQVEKFVRSLSITIPAKYEDEIYKLYPTDIYYIETIDRRTYLYTASRVYESSENLLSIEKLLEAAGFIRVRKNCIINKYKLRSMMISKNSHIEAVLGNDEHIVVTRSYIAGIKEAFAR
;
A
#
# COMPACT_ATOMS: atom_id res chain seq x y z
N MET A 1 -5.30 13.79 -16.27
CA MET A 1 -3.99 14.30 -15.79
C MET A 1 -2.92 14.00 -16.84
N LYS A 2 -1.99 14.90 -17.04
CA LYS A 2 -0.85 14.69 -17.95
C LYS A 2 0.43 14.63 -17.13
N LEU A 3 1.35 13.74 -17.51
CA LEU A 3 2.65 13.63 -16.86
C LEU A 3 3.74 14.06 -17.85
N PHE A 4 4.58 14.98 -17.42
CA PHE A 4 5.78 15.40 -18.16
C PHE A 4 7.00 15.09 -17.31
N MET A 5 7.95 14.39 -17.88
CA MET A 5 9.18 14.05 -17.20
C MET A 5 10.36 14.71 -17.92
N ASN A 6 11.22 15.38 -17.15
CA ASN A 6 12.41 16.06 -17.67
C ASN A 6 13.64 15.59 -16.90
N LYS A 7 14.53 14.89 -17.57
CA LYS A 7 15.82 14.48 -16.99
C LYS A 7 16.82 15.62 -17.16
N ASN A 8 17.31 16.15 -16.04
CA ASN A 8 18.29 17.24 -16.05
C ASN A 8 19.30 17.04 -14.92
N GLU A 9 20.57 17.00 -15.25
CA GLU A 9 21.67 16.72 -14.31
C GLU A 9 21.88 17.80 -13.25
N LYS A 10 21.27 18.97 -13.38
CA LYS A 10 21.35 20.02 -12.35
C LYS A 10 20.60 19.70 -11.06
N TYR A 11 19.65 18.73 -11.12
CA TYR A 11 18.88 18.32 -9.94
C TYR A 11 19.60 17.20 -9.20
N GLU A 12 20.02 17.47 -7.98
CA GLU A 12 20.60 16.47 -7.08
C GLU A 12 19.53 15.53 -6.53
N GLU A 13 18.34 16.09 -6.27
CA GLU A 13 17.18 15.33 -5.86
C GLU A 13 16.05 15.49 -6.87
N PRO A 14 15.24 14.46 -7.10
CA PRO A 14 14.07 14.61 -7.98
C PRO A 14 13.04 15.54 -7.36
N GLU A 15 12.46 16.40 -8.18
CA GLU A 15 11.39 17.31 -7.80
C GLU A 15 10.12 16.97 -8.58
N VAL A 16 8.96 17.06 -7.92
CA VAL A 16 7.66 16.92 -8.57
C VAL A 16 6.93 18.25 -8.49
N HIS A 17 6.60 18.80 -9.64
CA HIS A 17 5.82 20.03 -9.77
C HIS A 17 4.44 19.71 -10.32
N MET A 18 3.39 20.15 -9.62
CA MET A 18 2.02 19.98 -10.08
C MET A 18 1.43 21.33 -10.51
N PHE A 19 0.85 21.34 -11.69
CA PHE A 19 0.12 22.49 -12.22
C PHE A 19 -1.36 22.14 -12.33
N PHE A 20 -2.22 22.88 -11.64
CA PHE A 20 -3.64 22.60 -11.61
C PHE A 20 -4.47 23.89 -11.43
N HIS A 21 -5.70 23.87 -11.91
CA HIS A 21 -6.61 25.00 -11.81
C HIS A 21 -7.39 24.99 -10.49
N LYS A 22 -7.88 23.80 -10.10
CA LYS A 22 -8.66 23.61 -8.86
C LYS A 22 -8.11 22.43 -8.06
N GLN A 23 -8.18 22.56 -6.73
CA GLN A 23 -7.91 21.46 -5.83
C GLN A 23 -9.01 20.41 -6.00
N THR A 24 -8.67 19.27 -6.57
CA THR A 24 -9.56 18.14 -6.77
C THR A 24 -9.09 16.94 -5.95
N LYS A 25 -9.94 15.91 -5.82
CA LYS A 25 -9.53 14.67 -5.17
C LYS A 25 -8.32 14.03 -5.85
N GLU A 26 -8.25 14.11 -7.17
CA GLU A 26 -7.13 13.60 -7.95
C GLU A 26 -5.82 14.31 -7.59
N VAL A 27 -5.84 15.64 -7.50
CA VAL A 27 -4.68 16.45 -7.09
C VAL A 27 -4.25 16.09 -5.67
N GLU A 28 -5.19 15.99 -4.74
CA GLU A 28 -4.90 15.61 -3.35
C GLU A 28 -4.28 14.21 -3.24
N GLN A 29 -4.78 13.26 -4.02
CA GLN A 29 -4.25 11.89 -4.04
C GLN A 29 -2.81 11.86 -4.52
N VAL A 30 -2.50 12.58 -5.58
CA VAL A 30 -1.12 12.67 -6.11
C VAL A 30 -0.20 13.31 -5.07
N GLU A 31 -0.62 14.42 -4.46
CA GLU A 31 0.16 15.07 -3.42
C GLU A 31 0.47 14.13 -2.25
N LYS A 32 -0.55 13.47 -1.72
CA LYS A 32 -0.40 12.51 -0.62
C LYS A 32 0.51 11.36 -0.99
N PHE A 33 0.35 10.82 -2.20
CA PHE A 33 1.19 9.73 -2.67
C PHE A 33 2.66 10.15 -2.78
N VAL A 34 2.93 11.28 -3.40
CA VAL A 34 4.31 11.80 -3.52
C VAL A 34 4.93 12.00 -2.15
N ARG A 35 4.20 12.60 -1.20
CA ARG A 35 4.69 12.77 0.18
C ARG A 35 4.97 11.44 0.87
N SER A 36 4.18 10.40 0.56
CA SER A 36 4.36 9.07 1.17
C SER A 36 5.61 8.34 0.68
N LEU A 37 6.16 8.72 -0.46
CA LEU A 37 7.36 8.07 -1.02
C LEU A 37 8.61 8.24 -0.14
N SER A 38 8.63 9.23 0.73
CA SER A 38 9.71 9.42 1.69
C SER A 38 9.54 8.61 2.98
N ILE A 39 8.39 7.96 3.16
CA ILE A 39 8.09 7.15 4.34
C ILE A 39 8.84 5.82 4.23
N THR A 40 9.49 5.42 5.32
CA THR A 40 10.09 4.09 5.44
C THR A 40 9.59 3.43 6.70
N ILE A 41 9.51 2.10 6.67
CA ILE A 41 9.10 1.29 7.81
C ILE A 41 10.29 0.41 8.19
N PRO A 42 10.83 0.56 9.43
CA PRO A 42 11.84 -0.36 9.89
C PRO A 42 11.22 -1.73 10.13
N ALA A 43 11.85 -2.76 9.60
CA ALA A 43 11.38 -4.13 9.72
C ALA A 43 12.55 -5.10 9.79
N LYS A 44 12.38 -6.14 10.58
CA LYS A 44 13.42 -7.10 10.87
C LYS A 44 13.30 -8.33 9.98
N TYR A 45 14.44 -8.76 9.45
CA TYR A 45 14.60 -10.06 8.82
C TYR A 45 15.88 -10.68 9.35
N GLU A 46 15.76 -11.86 9.99
CA GLU A 46 16.87 -12.49 10.71
C GLU A 46 17.46 -11.55 11.76
N ASP A 47 18.73 -11.22 11.68
CA ASP A 47 19.42 -10.38 12.65
C ASP A 47 19.63 -8.92 12.17
N GLU A 48 18.98 -8.55 11.04
CA GLU A 48 19.13 -7.21 10.48
C GLU A 48 17.80 -6.46 10.46
N ILE A 49 17.89 -5.14 10.63
CA ILE A 49 16.75 -4.23 10.48
C ILE A 49 16.92 -3.50 9.16
N TYR A 50 15.89 -3.61 8.32
CA TYR A 50 15.84 -3.00 6.99
C TYR A 50 14.88 -1.82 7.00
N LYS A 51 15.09 -0.87 6.11
CA LYS A 51 14.13 0.19 5.80
C LYS A 51 13.32 -0.24 4.60
N LEU A 52 12.03 -0.51 4.81
CA LEU A 52 11.12 -0.87 3.71
C LEU A 52 10.37 0.37 3.23
N TYR A 53 10.28 0.51 1.92
CA TYR A 53 9.43 1.52 1.30
C TYR A 53 8.03 0.94 1.07
N PRO A 54 6.97 1.76 1.14
CA PRO A 54 5.61 1.29 0.87
C PRO A 54 5.48 0.56 -0.46
N THR A 55 6.19 0.98 -1.49
CA THR A 55 6.18 0.34 -2.81
C THR A 55 6.73 -1.08 -2.83
N ASP A 56 7.50 -1.48 -1.82
CA ASP A 56 8.05 -2.84 -1.71
C ASP A 56 7.08 -3.82 -1.06
N ILE A 57 6.05 -3.32 -0.39
CA ILE A 57 5.17 -4.11 0.46
C ILE A 57 3.89 -4.48 -0.29
N TYR A 58 3.56 -5.77 -0.32
CA TYR A 58 2.32 -6.29 -0.90
C TYR A 58 1.18 -6.24 0.10
N TYR A 59 1.38 -6.76 1.29
CA TYR A 59 0.39 -6.71 2.36
C TYR A 59 1.06 -6.84 3.73
N ILE A 60 0.31 -6.51 4.76
CA ILE A 60 0.77 -6.54 6.14
C ILE A 60 -0.29 -7.25 6.96
N GLU A 61 0.12 -8.20 7.77
CA GLU A 61 -0.78 -9.04 8.54
C GLU A 61 -0.27 -9.21 9.97
N THR A 62 -1.20 -9.19 10.92
CA THR A 62 -0.91 -9.51 12.31
C THR A 62 -1.32 -10.94 12.60
N ILE A 63 -0.39 -11.75 13.09
CA ILE A 63 -0.58 -13.13 13.50
C ILE A 63 0.04 -13.30 14.89
N ASP A 64 -0.73 -13.80 15.85
CA ASP A 64 -0.26 -14.03 17.22
C ASP A 64 0.43 -12.78 17.83
N ARG A 65 -0.20 -11.61 17.64
CA ARG A 65 0.27 -10.32 18.15
C ARG A 65 1.58 -9.82 17.51
N ARG A 66 2.03 -10.44 16.43
CA ARG A 66 3.20 -10.03 15.65
C ARG A 66 2.77 -9.50 14.32
N THR A 67 3.41 -8.44 13.87
CA THR A 67 3.10 -7.78 12.60
C THR A 67 4.14 -8.15 11.56
N TYR A 68 3.66 -8.72 10.45
CA TYR A 68 4.50 -9.18 9.35
C TYR A 68 4.24 -8.35 8.10
N LEU A 69 5.33 -7.98 7.43
CA LEU A 69 5.30 -7.23 6.17
C LEU A 69 5.79 -8.15 5.05
N TYR A 70 4.92 -8.36 4.07
CA TYR A 70 5.18 -9.27 2.94
C TYR A 70 5.63 -8.49 1.72
N THR A 71 6.83 -8.81 1.24
CA THR A 71 7.40 -8.26 0.01
C THR A 71 7.46 -9.35 -1.06
N ALA A 72 7.96 -9.01 -2.25
CA ALA A 72 8.10 -9.99 -3.33
C ALA A 72 9.04 -11.15 -2.98
N SER A 73 10.04 -10.90 -2.13
CA SER A 73 11.13 -11.88 -1.88
C SER A 73 11.11 -12.50 -0.49
N ARG A 74 10.58 -11.79 0.52
CA ARG A 74 10.66 -12.26 1.91
C ARG A 74 9.59 -11.62 2.79
N VAL A 75 9.50 -12.16 4.02
CA VAL A 75 8.60 -11.69 5.06
C VAL A 75 9.44 -11.04 6.15
N TYR A 76 9.11 -9.80 6.48
CA TYR A 76 9.77 -9.04 7.55
C TYR A 76 8.83 -8.94 8.74
N GLU A 77 9.39 -8.67 9.92
CA GLU A 77 8.61 -8.45 11.13
C GLU A 77 8.81 -7.01 11.62
N SER A 78 7.70 -6.34 11.95
CA SER A 78 7.72 -5.00 12.54
C SER A 78 7.40 -5.07 14.01
N SER A 79 8.03 -4.20 14.81
CA SER A 79 7.68 -3.99 16.22
C SER A 79 6.44 -3.11 16.38
N GLU A 80 6.00 -2.44 15.30
CA GLU A 80 4.81 -1.60 15.31
C GLU A 80 3.53 -2.44 15.20
N ASN A 81 2.43 -1.95 15.78
CA ASN A 81 1.14 -2.59 15.61
C ASN A 81 0.50 -2.21 14.27
N LEU A 82 -0.48 -3.00 13.84
CA LEU A 82 -1.13 -2.81 12.55
C LEU A 82 -1.84 -1.46 12.44
N LEU A 83 -2.46 -0.99 13.52
CA LEU A 83 -3.15 0.30 13.51
C LEU A 83 -2.20 1.47 13.25
N SER A 84 -1.03 1.46 13.89
CA SER A 84 0.00 2.49 13.68
C SER A 84 0.52 2.48 12.25
N ILE A 85 0.78 1.28 11.70
CA ILE A 85 1.24 1.13 10.32
C ILE A 85 0.14 1.55 9.34
N GLU A 86 -1.11 1.18 9.59
CA GLU A 86 -2.25 1.58 8.76
C GLU A 86 -2.36 3.09 8.64
N LYS A 87 -2.26 3.81 9.75
CA LYS A 87 -2.30 5.28 9.75
C LYS A 87 -1.14 5.88 8.97
N LEU A 88 0.05 5.32 9.13
CA LEU A 88 1.24 5.78 8.43
C LEU A 88 1.14 5.57 6.91
N LEU A 89 0.53 4.46 6.48
CA LEU A 89 0.50 4.02 5.09
C LEU A 89 -0.81 4.35 4.35
N GLU A 90 -1.78 4.98 4.98
CA GLU A 90 -3.04 5.32 4.34
C GLU A 90 -2.82 6.13 3.05
N ALA A 91 -1.99 7.16 3.12
CA ALA A 91 -1.68 8.01 1.97
C ALA A 91 -0.91 7.25 0.86
N ALA A 92 -0.21 6.18 1.22
CA ALA A 92 0.52 5.33 0.27
C ALA A 92 -0.38 4.29 -0.43
N GLY A 93 -1.69 4.30 -0.16
CA GLY A 93 -2.65 3.43 -0.82
C GLY A 93 -2.86 2.07 -0.16
N PHE A 94 -2.57 1.97 1.13
CA PHE A 94 -2.87 0.76 1.90
C PHE A 94 -4.29 0.80 2.42
N ILE A 95 -5.00 -0.30 2.29
CA ILE A 95 -6.39 -0.44 2.70
C ILE A 95 -6.59 -1.69 3.54
N ARG A 96 -7.46 -1.59 4.55
CA ARG A 96 -7.78 -2.73 5.39
C ARG A 96 -8.77 -3.63 4.66
N VAL A 97 -8.51 -4.94 4.70
CA VAL A 97 -9.36 -5.96 4.05
C VAL A 97 -9.95 -6.96 5.04
N ARG A 98 -9.41 -7.00 6.24
CA ARG A 98 -9.96 -7.71 7.39
C ARG A 98 -9.31 -7.18 8.66
N LYS A 99 -9.81 -7.58 9.82
CA LYS A 99 -9.39 -7.04 11.11
C LYS A 99 -7.87 -7.02 11.30
N ASN A 100 -7.18 -8.04 10.80
CA ASN A 100 -5.75 -8.22 11.02
C ASN A 100 -4.89 -8.09 9.75
N CYS A 101 -5.44 -7.53 8.67
CA CYS A 101 -4.71 -7.44 7.40
C CYS A 101 -5.02 -6.18 6.63
N ILE A 102 -3.98 -5.53 6.13
CA ILE A 102 -4.04 -4.42 5.17
C ILE A 102 -3.27 -4.81 3.92
N ILE A 103 -3.74 -4.36 2.76
CA ILE A 103 -3.07 -4.61 1.49
C ILE A 103 -2.68 -3.32 0.79
N ASN A 104 -1.65 -3.39 -0.03
CA ASN A 104 -1.27 -2.32 -0.93
C ASN A 104 -2.15 -2.38 -2.18
N LYS A 105 -3.05 -1.39 -2.36
CA LYS A 105 -3.97 -1.36 -3.52
C LYS A 105 -3.24 -1.33 -4.86
N TYR A 106 -2.04 -0.79 -4.92
CA TYR A 106 -1.24 -0.75 -6.16
C TYR A 106 -0.65 -2.11 -6.54
N LYS A 107 -0.68 -3.08 -5.62
CA LYS A 107 -0.30 -4.48 -5.87
C LYS A 107 -1.52 -5.35 -6.16
N LEU A 108 -2.73 -4.80 -6.10
CA LEU A 108 -3.96 -5.50 -6.37
C LEU A 108 -4.09 -5.75 -7.89
N ARG A 109 -4.12 -7.02 -8.30
CA ARG A 109 -4.26 -7.42 -9.69
C ARG A 109 -5.72 -7.67 -10.07
N SER A 110 -6.45 -8.41 -9.23
CA SER A 110 -7.83 -8.77 -9.49
C SER A 110 -8.58 -9.08 -8.20
N MET A 111 -9.90 -9.23 -8.32
CA MET A 111 -10.75 -9.72 -7.23
C MET A 111 -11.45 -10.96 -7.70
N MET A 112 -11.44 -12.02 -6.88
CA MET A 112 -12.22 -13.24 -7.15
C MET A 112 -13.48 -13.23 -6.30
N ILE A 113 -14.60 -13.51 -6.94
CA ILE A 113 -15.90 -13.62 -6.28
C ILE A 113 -16.31 -15.08 -6.32
N SER A 114 -16.41 -15.72 -5.16
CA SER A 114 -16.84 -17.10 -5.04
C SER A 114 -18.36 -17.20 -5.02
N LYS A 115 -18.87 -18.45 -5.16
CA LYS A 115 -20.32 -18.76 -5.15
C LYS A 115 -21.03 -18.31 -3.87
N ASN A 116 -20.31 -18.22 -2.75
CA ASN A 116 -20.85 -17.83 -1.45
C ASN A 116 -20.66 -16.34 -1.16
N SER A 117 -20.48 -15.52 -2.19
CA SER A 117 -20.21 -14.08 -2.05
C SER A 117 -18.95 -13.74 -1.28
N HIS A 118 -18.03 -14.71 -1.12
CA HIS A 118 -16.71 -14.43 -0.59
C HIS A 118 -15.87 -13.70 -1.63
N ILE A 119 -15.16 -12.69 -1.19
CA ILE A 119 -14.26 -11.94 -2.07
C ILE A 119 -12.83 -12.20 -1.61
N GLU A 120 -11.97 -12.49 -2.56
CA GLU A 120 -10.54 -12.59 -2.37
C GLU A 120 -9.84 -11.54 -3.22
N ALA A 121 -8.96 -10.78 -2.61
CA ALA A 121 -8.04 -9.90 -3.33
C ALA A 121 -6.88 -10.73 -3.85
N VAL A 122 -6.61 -10.67 -5.14
CA VAL A 122 -5.46 -11.35 -5.77
C VAL A 122 -4.40 -10.31 -6.04
N LEU A 123 -3.25 -10.47 -5.41
CA LEU A 123 -2.13 -9.54 -5.55
C LEU A 123 -1.21 -9.96 -6.70
N GLY A 124 -0.33 -9.05 -7.12
CA GLY A 124 0.59 -9.29 -8.23
C GLY A 124 1.61 -10.42 -8.02
N ASN A 125 1.79 -10.88 -6.78
CA ASN A 125 2.62 -12.03 -6.43
C ASN A 125 1.83 -13.35 -6.33
N ASP A 126 0.59 -13.38 -6.85
CA ASP A 126 -0.34 -14.51 -6.80
C ASP A 126 -0.88 -14.88 -5.41
N GLU A 127 -0.64 -14.05 -4.41
CA GLU A 127 -1.25 -14.22 -3.09
C GLU A 127 -2.74 -13.90 -3.14
N HIS A 128 -3.55 -14.74 -2.49
CA HIS A 128 -4.99 -14.57 -2.36
C HIS A 128 -5.32 -14.17 -0.93
N ILE A 129 -5.89 -12.98 -0.76
CA ILE A 129 -6.20 -12.43 0.55
C ILE A 129 -7.72 -12.34 0.71
N VAL A 130 -8.25 -13.04 1.69
CA VAL A 130 -9.69 -13.01 1.98
C VAL A 130 -10.10 -11.63 2.48
N VAL A 131 -11.13 -11.07 1.87
CA VAL A 131 -11.73 -9.80 2.28
C VAL A 131 -12.98 -10.09 3.08
N THR A 132 -13.01 -9.69 4.35
CA THR A 132 -14.18 -9.92 5.20
C THR A 132 -15.29 -8.92 4.87
N ARG A 133 -16.53 -9.31 5.18
CA ARG A 133 -17.74 -8.60 4.73
C ARG A 133 -17.70 -7.09 5.00
N SER A 134 -17.28 -6.68 6.18
CA SER A 134 -17.26 -5.25 6.55
C SER A 134 -16.28 -4.40 5.73
N TYR A 135 -15.33 -5.02 5.04
CA TYR A 135 -14.31 -4.32 4.24
C TYR A 135 -14.51 -4.43 2.73
N ILE A 136 -15.56 -5.13 2.28
CA ILE A 136 -15.83 -5.34 0.85
C ILE A 136 -16.08 -4.03 0.12
N ALA A 137 -16.87 -3.14 0.70
CA ALA A 137 -17.16 -1.84 0.08
C ALA A 137 -15.87 -1.03 -0.16
N GLY A 138 -14.97 -1.03 0.82
CA GLY A 138 -13.69 -0.32 0.71
C GLY A 138 -12.79 -0.85 -0.39
N ILE A 139 -12.68 -2.17 -0.53
CA ILE A 139 -11.84 -2.75 -1.58
C ILE A 139 -12.45 -2.57 -2.97
N LYS A 140 -13.77 -2.66 -3.11
CA LYS A 140 -14.44 -2.38 -4.38
C LYS A 140 -14.21 -0.95 -4.84
N GLU A 141 -14.29 0.01 -3.92
CA GLU A 141 -14.01 1.41 -4.23
C GLU A 141 -12.56 1.60 -4.65
N ALA A 142 -11.62 1.00 -3.95
CA ALA A 142 -10.18 1.08 -4.27
C ALA A 142 -9.88 0.43 -5.63
N PHE A 143 -10.54 -0.67 -5.97
CA PHE A 143 -10.36 -1.37 -7.24
C PHE A 143 -10.92 -0.58 -8.43
N ALA A 144 -12.02 0.14 -8.23
CA ALA A 144 -12.66 0.92 -9.27
C ALA A 144 -11.88 2.18 -9.69
N ARG A 145 -10.89 2.57 -8.92
CA ARG A 145 -10.02 3.72 -9.21
C ARG A 145 -8.72 3.22 -9.88
#